data_c9fa74700b7956ce920074a498e18e1c
#
_entry.id   c9fa74700b7956ce920074a498e18e1c
#
_cell.length_a   1.000
_cell.length_b   1.000
_cell.length_c   1.000
_cell.angle_alpha   90.00
_cell.angle_beta   90.00
_cell.angle_gamma   90.00
#
_symmetry.space_group_name_H-M   'P 1'
#
loop_
_entity.id
_entity.type
_entity.pdbx_description
1 polymer ?
#
loop_
_entity_poly.entity_id
_entity_poly.type
_entity_poly.pdbx_seq_one_letter_code
_entity_poly.pdbx_strand_id
1 'polypeptide(L)'
;MTVAAGAALSVTDSTVNGTVTATSPVGITFCGATEHGTLSVTGPTEGPVLLGGTLADGTACAADTIPGAVTITGATSPVTVTGLQQNGTLTLESDSDGITLDGSHVNGLVYVENNTSPLTAGIMVSGNTVTGSLYCTGNNPPPIDYGAINTVSGTASGQCAAIAQR
;
A
#
# COMPACT_ATOMS: atom_id res chain seq x y z
N MET A 1 -7.00 8.14 -15.77
CA MET A 1 -6.84 9.50 -15.19
C MET A 1 -5.36 9.75 -14.90
N THR A 2 -4.87 10.98 -15.14
CA THR A 2 -3.48 11.35 -14.82
C THR A 2 -3.50 12.45 -13.77
N VAL A 3 -2.72 12.26 -12.71
CA VAL A 3 -2.46 13.26 -11.67
C VAL A 3 -1.11 13.89 -11.97
N ALA A 4 -1.09 15.18 -12.23
CA ALA A 4 0.11 15.92 -12.59
C ALA A 4 1.05 16.08 -11.38
N ALA A 5 2.33 16.33 -11.66
CA ALA A 5 3.30 16.68 -10.61
C ALA A 5 2.83 17.91 -9.81
N GLY A 6 2.97 17.86 -8.51
CA GLY A 6 2.51 18.90 -7.59
C GLY A 6 0.98 18.96 -7.39
N ALA A 7 0.21 18.04 -7.99
CA ALA A 7 -1.22 17.92 -7.73
C ALA A 7 -1.51 16.82 -6.69
N ALA A 8 -2.64 16.94 -6.00
CA ALA A 8 -3.17 15.90 -5.13
C ALA A 8 -4.43 15.28 -5.75
N LEU A 9 -4.70 14.03 -5.39
CA LEU A 9 -5.95 13.34 -5.71
C LEU A 9 -6.59 12.81 -4.43
N SER A 10 -7.88 13.11 -4.25
CA SER A 10 -8.70 12.47 -3.21
C SER A 10 -9.95 11.88 -3.86
N VAL A 11 -10.17 10.59 -3.59
CA VAL A 11 -11.35 9.84 -4.04
C VAL A 11 -12.02 9.27 -2.81
N THR A 12 -13.20 9.77 -2.47
CA THR A 12 -13.95 9.33 -1.30
C THR A 12 -15.32 8.81 -1.73
N ASP A 13 -15.69 7.61 -1.28
CA ASP A 13 -16.98 6.95 -1.54
C ASP A 13 -17.39 7.01 -3.02
N SER A 14 -16.43 6.87 -3.91
CA SER A 14 -16.59 7.13 -5.34
C SER A 14 -15.95 6.06 -6.21
N THR A 15 -16.37 6.01 -7.48
CA THR A 15 -15.83 5.07 -8.45
C THR A 15 -14.98 5.78 -9.50
N VAL A 16 -13.78 5.26 -9.74
CA VAL A 16 -12.89 5.67 -10.83
C VAL A 16 -12.87 4.56 -11.89
N ASN A 17 -13.26 4.89 -13.11
CA ASN A 17 -13.21 3.94 -14.21
C ASN A 17 -11.92 4.11 -15.03
N GLY A 18 -11.08 3.09 -14.99
CA GLY A 18 -9.80 3.01 -15.72
C GLY A 18 -8.59 3.43 -14.88
N THR A 19 -7.43 3.35 -15.47
CA THR A 19 -6.13 3.54 -14.80
C THR A 19 -5.96 4.93 -14.20
N VAL A 20 -5.40 4.97 -13.00
CA VAL A 20 -4.89 6.18 -12.34
C VAL A 20 -3.37 6.15 -12.36
N THR A 21 -2.76 7.17 -12.94
CA THR A 21 -1.30 7.35 -12.96
C THR A 21 -0.97 8.70 -12.33
N ALA A 22 -0.11 8.68 -11.32
CA ALA A 22 0.35 9.88 -10.62
C ALA A 22 1.88 9.89 -10.61
N THR A 23 2.47 10.97 -11.08
CA THR A 23 3.93 11.17 -11.07
C THR A 23 4.24 12.40 -10.25
N SER A 24 5.05 12.22 -9.21
CA SER A 24 5.40 13.26 -8.23
C SER A 24 4.15 14.03 -7.71
N PRO A 25 3.08 13.32 -7.29
CA PRO A 25 1.93 14.00 -6.70
C PRO A 25 2.32 14.56 -5.32
N VAL A 26 1.57 15.56 -4.87
CA VAL A 26 1.65 16.03 -3.48
C VAL A 26 1.14 14.96 -2.53
N GLY A 27 0.03 14.29 -2.86
CA GLY A 27 -0.53 13.19 -2.09
C GLY A 27 -1.66 12.49 -2.84
N ILE A 28 -1.92 11.26 -2.43
CA ILE A 28 -2.99 10.42 -3.00
C ILE A 28 -3.83 9.87 -1.85
N THR A 29 -5.13 10.02 -1.93
CA THR A 29 -6.08 9.48 -0.96
C THR A 29 -7.20 8.74 -1.68
N PHE A 30 -7.40 7.48 -1.31
CA PHE A 30 -8.58 6.68 -1.60
C PHE A 30 -9.24 6.30 -0.27
N CYS A 31 -10.54 6.51 -0.14
CA CYS A 31 -11.28 6.26 1.09
C CYS A 31 -12.68 5.76 0.72
N GLY A 32 -12.95 4.47 0.87
CA GLY A 32 -14.19 3.84 0.43
C GLY A 32 -14.37 3.85 -1.09
N ALA A 33 -13.27 3.90 -1.82
CA ALA A 33 -13.28 4.08 -3.26
C ALA A 33 -13.22 2.73 -4.01
N THR A 34 -13.80 2.71 -5.21
CA THR A 34 -13.63 1.62 -6.16
C THR A 34 -12.91 2.13 -7.40
N GLU A 35 -11.77 1.53 -7.74
CA GLU A 35 -11.01 1.85 -8.94
C GLU A 35 -11.01 0.62 -9.87
N HIS A 36 -11.52 0.77 -11.09
CA HIS A 36 -11.69 -0.35 -12.04
C HIS A 36 -10.51 -0.57 -12.99
N GLY A 37 -9.35 -0.08 -12.66
CA GLY A 37 -8.14 -0.25 -13.46
C GLY A 37 -6.93 -0.56 -12.61
N THR A 38 -5.85 0.17 -12.84
CA THR A 38 -4.60 0.07 -12.10
C THR A 38 -4.24 1.40 -11.46
N LEU A 39 -3.69 1.36 -10.26
CA LEU A 39 -3.16 2.54 -9.59
C LEU A 39 -1.63 2.51 -9.64
N SER A 40 -1.03 3.54 -10.24
CA SER A 40 0.42 3.74 -10.27
C SER A 40 0.78 5.10 -9.71
N VAL A 41 1.51 5.10 -8.61
CA VAL A 41 1.99 6.31 -7.92
C VAL A 41 3.51 6.28 -7.85
N THR A 42 4.16 7.27 -8.40
CA THR A 42 5.62 7.39 -8.44
C THR A 42 6.05 8.70 -7.80
N GLY A 43 6.96 8.64 -6.82
CA GLY A 43 7.61 9.78 -6.20
C GLY A 43 6.68 10.78 -5.52
N PRO A 44 5.69 10.37 -4.71
CA PRO A 44 4.93 11.32 -3.89
C PRO A 44 5.84 11.96 -2.85
N THR A 45 5.74 13.28 -2.66
CA THR A 45 6.78 14.04 -1.96
C THR A 45 6.34 14.80 -0.72
N GLU A 46 5.10 15.24 -0.63
CA GLU A 46 4.71 16.18 0.45
C GLU A 46 3.59 15.62 1.35
N GLY A 47 2.64 14.92 0.80
CA GLY A 47 1.54 14.34 1.53
C GLY A 47 1.50 12.81 1.41
N PRO A 48 0.77 12.13 2.29
CA PRO A 48 0.74 10.68 2.34
C PRO A 48 0.11 10.06 1.09
N VAL A 49 0.50 8.81 0.83
CA VAL A 49 -0.33 7.91 0.02
C VAL A 49 -1.19 7.12 0.99
N LEU A 50 -2.51 7.32 0.92
CA LEU A 50 -3.49 6.68 1.78
C LEU A 50 -4.48 5.88 0.94
N LEU A 51 -4.50 4.57 1.11
CA LEU A 51 -5.50 3.66 0.56
C LEU A 51 -6.22 3.01 1.75
N GLY A 52 -7.43 3.46 2.05
CA GLY A 52 -8.17 3.07 3.26
C GLY A 52 -7.64 3.70 4.54
N GLY A 53 -7.93 3.07 5.68
CA GLY A 53 -7.46 3.52 6.99
C GLY A 53 -8.26 4.69 7.57
N THR A 54 -7.59 5.76 7.97
CA THR A 54 -8.22 6.90 8.64
C THR A 54 -7.73 8.21 8.05
N LEU A 55 -8.65 9.08 7.69
CA LEU A 55 -8.34 10.43 7.19
C LEU A 55 -7.76 11.32 8.30
N ALA A 56 -7.15 12.43 7.91
CA ALA A 56 -6.53 13.37 8.86
C ALA A 56 -7.53 14.00 9.85
N ASP A 57 -8.80 14.05 9.51
CA ASP A 57 -9.88 14.54 10.39
C ASP A 57 -10.41 13.46 11.37
N GLY A 58 -9.83 12.25 11.33
CA GLY A 58 -10.24 11.11 12.16
C GLY A 58 -11.35 10.25 11.56
N THR A 59 -11.82 10.55 10.36
CA THR A 59 -12.83 9.74 9.67
C THR A 59 -12.23 8.39 9.24
N ALA A 60 -12.83 7.29 9.69
CA ALA A 60 -12.45 5.96 9.24
C ALA A 60 -12.97 5.70 7.81
N CYS A 61 -12.10 5.25 6.94
CA CYS A 61 -12.44 4.87 5.58
C CYS A 61 -13.06 3.48 5.53
N ALA A 62 -14.07 3.29 4.68
CA ALA A 62 -14.44 1.95 4.24
C ALA A 62 -13.28 1.34 3.40
N ALA A 63 -13.34 0.03 3.19
CA ALA A 63 -12.33 -0.65 2.38
C ALA A 63 -12.32 -0.13 0.94
N ASP A 64 -11.14 0.13 0.41
CA ASP A 64 -10.99 0.40 -1.02
C ASP A 64 -10.96 -0.89 -1.83
N THR A 65 -11.49 -0.85 -3.04
CA THR A 65 -11.45 -1.97 -3.98
C THR A 65 -10.71 -1.57 -5.24
N ILE A 66 -9.58 -2.22 -5.52
CA ILE A 66 -8.75 -2.01 -6.71
C ILE A 66 -8.43 -3.38 -7.32
N PRO A 67 -9.22 -3.87 -8.29
CA PRO A 67 -9.00 -5.20 -8.88
C PRO A 67 -7.72 -5.29 -9.71
N GLY A 68 -7.19 -4.18 -10.18
CA GLY A 68 -5.94 -4.14 -10.94
C GLY A 68 -4.68 -4.13 -10.07
N ALA A 69 -3.53 -3.93 -10.70
CA ALA A 69 -2.28 -3.75 -9.98
C ALA A 69 -2.24 -2.41 -9.24
N VAL A 70 -1.62 -2.42 -8.07
CA VAL A 70 -1.29 -1.21 -7.30
C VAL A 70 0.22 -1.14 -7.18
N THR A 71 0.81 -0.05 -7.64
CA THR A 71 2.24 0.20 -7.55
C THR A 71 2.47 1.56 -6.92
N ILE A 72 3.20 1.60 -5.82
CA ILE A 72 3.63 2.81 -5.14
C ILE A 72 5.15 2.72 -5.04
N THR A 73 5.84 3.72 -5.58
CA THR A 73 7.31 3.70 -5.62
C THR A 73 7.91 5.06 -5.33
N GLY A 74 9.00 5.07 -4.56
CA GLY A 74 9.79 6.26 -4.31
C GLY A 74 9.10 7.31 -3.47
N ALA A 75 8.17 6.93 -2.60
CA ALA A 75 7.53 7.86 -1.68
C ALA A 75 8.54 8.39 -0.66
N THR A 76 8.53 9.71 -0.47
CA THR A 76 9.27 10.39 0.60
C THR A 76 8.35 10.86 1.74
N SER A 77 7.13 10.39 1.74
CA SER A 77 6.09 10.60 2.75
C SER A 77 5.41 9.26 3.07
N PRO A 78 4.68 9.16 4.20
CA PRO A 78 4.12 7.89 4.64
C PRO A 78 3.22 7.23 3.61
N VAL A 79 3.35 5.90 3.47
CA VAL A 79 2.48 5.06 2.65
C VAL A 79 1.62 4.20 3.57
N THR A 80 0.31 4.36 3.48
CA THR A 80 -0.67 3.58 4.25
C THR A 80 -1.61 2.86 3.31
N VAL A 81 -1.64 1.54 3.41
CA VAL A 81 -2.57 0.65 2.70
C VAL A 81 -3.27 -0.19 3.75
N THR A 82 -4.54 0.10 4.03
CA THR A 82 -5.30 -0.57 5.07
C THR A 82 -6.64 -1.06 4.55
N GLY A 83 -6.94 -2.35 4.76
CA GLY A 83 -8.21 -2.96 4.37
C GLY A 83 -8.44 -3.05 2.87
N LEU A 84 -7.40 -2.89 2.05
CA LEU A 84 -7.50 -2.93 0.58
C LEU A 84 -8.01 -4.30 0.11
N GLN A 85 -8.97 -4.29 -0.82
CA GLN A 85 -9.45 -5.46 -1.56
C GLN A 85 -8.87 -5.43 -2.97
N GLN A 86 -7.95 -6.34 -3.28
CA GLN A 86 -7.20 -6.33 -4.54
C GLN A 86 -7.09 -7.72 -5.17
N ASN A 87 -7.14 -7.78 -6.51
CA ASN A 87 -6.97 -9.03 -7.25
C ASN A 87 -5.66 -9.11 -8.06
N GLY A 88 -4.89 -8.03 -8.12
CA GLY A 88 -3.63 -7.95 -8.87
C GLY A 88 -2.39 -7.99 -7.99
N THR A 89 -1.30 -7.48 -8.51
CA THR A 89 -0.04 -7.33 -7.77
C THR A 89 -0.04 -6.02 -6.98
N LEU A 90 0.36 -6.08 -5.72
CA LEU A 90 0.67 -4.92 -4.89
C LEU A 90 2.19 -4.77 -4.79
N THR A 91 2.71 -3.61 -5.16
CA THR A 91 4.14 -3.28 -5.06
C THR A 91 4.32 -2.00 -4.25
N LEU A 92 5.10 -2.09 -3.17
CA LEU A 92 5.57 -0.99 -2.34
C LEU A 92 7.08 -1.01 -2.38
N GLU A 93 7.70 -0.08 -3.11
CA GLU A 93 9.12 -0.17 -3.43
C GLU A 93 9.83 1.17 -3.31
N SER A 94 11.03 1.15 -2.72
CA SER A 94 11.92 2.32 -2.62
C SER A 94 11.28 3.51 -1.90
N ASP A 95 10.35 3.26 -1.00
CA ASP A 95 9.70 4.26 -0.18
C ASP A 95 10.55 4.56 1.07
N SER A 96 10.53 5.79 1.58
CA SER A 96 11.52 6.25 2.57
C SER A 96 10.96 6.85 3.86
N ASP A 97 9.64 6.91 4.07
CA ASP A 97 9.05 7.53 5.27
C ASP A 97 7.97 6.68 5.94
N GLY A 98 8.22 5.39 6.04
CA GLY A 98 7.32 4.45 6.69
C GLY A 98 6.27 3.85 5.78
N ILE A 99 5.99 2.58 6.04
CA ILE A 99 4.96 1.81 5.34
C ILE A 99 4.05 1.16 6.36
N THR A 100 2.75 1.27 6.11
CA THR A 100 1.72 0.48 6.75
C THR A 100 0.97 -0.31 5.69
N LEU A 101 1.09 -1.62 5.71
CA LEU A 101 0.25 -2.55 4.96
C LEU A 101 -0.49 -3.42 5.98
N ASP A 102 -1.76 -3.13 6.21
CA ASP A 102 -2.51 -3.74 7.31
C ASP A 102 -3.91 -4.22 6.87
N GLY A 103 -4.30 -5.40 7.35
CA GLY A 103 -5.65 -5.94 7.21
C GLY A 103 -6.17 -6.07 5.77
N SER A 104 -5.27 -6.07 4.78
CA SER A 104 -5.62 -6.09 3.36
C SER A 104 -5.82 -7.52 2.84
N HIS A 105 -6.68 -7.66 1.82
CA HIS A 105 -6.91 -8.91 1.11
C HIS A 105 -6.40 -8.80 -0.33
N VAL A 106 -5.33 -9.51 -0.65
CA VAL A 106 -4.67 -9.47 -1.97
C VAL A 106 -4.73 -10.84 -2.63
N ASN A 107 -5.49 -10.96 -3.71
CA ASN A 107 -5.57 -12.17 -4.54
C ASN A 107 -4.44 -12.27 -5.57
N GLY A 108 -3.26 -11.79 -5.23
CA GLY A 108 -2.12 -11.77 -6.13
C GLY A 108 -0.81 -11.80 -5.37
N LEU A 109 0.20 -11.19 -5.95
CA LEU A 109 1.52 -11.09 -5.35
C LEU A 109 1.64 -9.78 -4.56
N VAL A 110 2.39 -9.83 -3.47
CA VAL A 110 2.76 -8.64 -2.69
C VAL A 110 4.27 -8.53 -2.65
N TYR A 111 4.78 -7.38 -3.06
CA TYR A 111 6.18 -7.01 -2.97
C TYR A 111 6.34 -5.80 -2.04
N VAL A 112 7.18 -5.95 -1.02
CA VAL A 112 7.60 -4.87 -0.13
C VAL A 112 9.12 -4.84 -0.18
N GLU A 113 9.69 -3.96 -1.02
CA GLU A 113 11.08 -4.09 -1.42
C GLU A 113 11.86 -2.77 -1.35
N ASN A 114 13.11 -2.87 -0.86
CA ASN A 114 14.05 -1.74 -0.85
C ASN A 114 13.54 -0.49 -0.13
N ASN A 115 12.63 -0.66 0.82
CA ASN A 115 12.07 0.46 1.55
C ASN A 115 12.95 0.81 2.75
N THR A 116 12.99 2.09 3.06
CA THR A 116 13.64 2.59 4.27
C THR A 116 12.63 3.36 5.10
N SER A 117 12.84 3.40 6.40
CA SER A 117 11.95 4.15 7.28
C SER A 117 12.72 4.69 8.48
N PRO A 118 12.40 5.91 8.94
CA PRO A 118 12.85 6.34 10.26
C PRO A 118 12.41 5.34 11.32
N LEU A 119 13.25 5.12 12.34
CA LEU A 119 12.97 4.16 13.42
C LEU A 119 11.62 4.38 14.13
N THR A 120 11.11 5.61 14.06
CA THR A 120 9.84 5.99 14.68
C THR A 120 8.61 5.63 13.85
N ALA A 121 8.75 5.52 12.53
CA ALA A 121 7.64 5.18 11.62
C ALA A 121 7.58 3.67 11.34
N GLY A 122 8.72 3.05 11.05
CA GLY A 122 8.81 1.62 10.81
C GLY A 122 8.24 1.17 9.46
N ILE A 123 8.30 -0.13 9.23
CA ILE A 123 7.65 -0.80 8.11
C ILE A 123 6.76 -1.88 8.72
N MET A 124 5.44 -1.65 8.67
CA MET A 124 4.44 -2.57 9.20
C MET A 124 3.80 -3.36 8.06
N VAL A 125 3.81 -4.67 8.19
CA VAL A 125 3.09 -5.60 7.30
C VAL A 125 2.34 -6.57 8.22
N SER A 126 1.06 -6.32 8.47
CA SER A 126 0.32 -7.01 9.53
C SER A 126 -1.09 -7.41 9.11
N GLY A 127 -1.55 -8.55 9.59
CA GLY A 127 -2.94 -9.00 9.47
C GLY A 127 -3.45 -9.19 8.03
N ASN A 128 -2.56 -9.26 7.05
CA ASN A 128 -2.99 -9.38 5.65
C ASN A 128 -3.31 -10.81 5.27
N THR A 129 -4.25 -10.97 4.33
CA THR A 129 -4.54 -12.25 3.66
C THR A 129 -4.06 -12.15 2.21
N VAL A 130 -3.06 -12.97 1.85
CA VAL A 130 -2.46 -12.99 0.52
C VAL A 130 -2.66 -14.39 -0.08
N THR A 131 -3.45 -14.53 -1.15
CA THR A 131 -3.66 -15.82 -1.80
C THR A 131 -2.50 -16.21 -2.71
N GLY A 132 -1.72 -15.26 -3.21
CA GLY A 132 -0.45 -15.47 -3.88
C GLY A 132 0.73 -15.55 -2.91
N SER A 133 1.82 -14.87 -3.23
CA SER A 133 3.03 -14.86 -2.41
C SER A 133 3.36 -13.47 -1.89
N LEU A 134 4.02 -13.43 -0.74
CA LEU A 134 4.50 -12.21 -0.08
C LEU A 134 6.03 -12.19 -0.09
N TYR A 135 6.61 -11.20 -0.75
CA TYR A 135 8.05 -11.01 -0.87
C TYR A 135 8.50 -9.73 -0.18
N CYS A 136 9.47 -9.85 0.74
CA CYS A 136 10.05 -8.70 1.42
C CYS A 136 11.56 -8.78 1.35
N THR A 137 12.19 -7.84 0.67
CA THR A 137 13.64 -7.79 0.52
C THR A 137 14.17 -6.37 0.62
N GLY A 138 15.39 -6.22 1.12
CA GLY A 138 16.09 -4.92 1.12
C GLY A 138 15.47 -3.84 1.99
N ASN A 139 14.52 -4.17 2.86
CA ASN A 139 13.88 -3.19 3.73
C ASN A 139 14.73 -2.89 4.96
N ASN A 140 14.76 -1.63 5.38
CA ASN A 140 15.46 -1.17 6.57
C ASN A 140 14.63 -0.13 7.34
N PRO A 141 14.09 -0.44 8.54
CA PRO A 141 14.18 -1.72 9.25
C PRO A 141 13.41 -2.85 8.55
N PRO A 142 13.67 -4.12 8.91
CA PRO A 142 12.83 -5.23 8.46
C PRO A 142 11.37 -5.03 8.84
N PRO A 143 10.41 -5.49 8.01
CA PRO A 143 8.98 -5.43 8.32
C PRO A 143 8.62 -6.16 9.61
N ILE A 144 7.64 -5.63 10.33
CA ILE A 144 7.08 -6.20 11.57
C ILE A 144 5.55 -6.30 11.48
N ASP A 145 4.97 -7.27 12.20
CA ASP A 145 3.53 -7.54 12.20
C ASP A 145 2.81 -7.12 13.48
N TYR A 146 3.55 -6.67 14.49
CA TYR A 146 3.03 -6.33 15.82
C TYR A 146 2.13 -7.43 16.43
N GLY A 147 2.33 -8.69 16.05
CA GLY A 147 1.55 -9.83 16.53
C GLY A 147 0.29 -10.12 15.74
N ALA A 148 -0.02 -9.37 14.69
CA ALA A 148 -1.08 -9.68 13.73
C ALA A 148 -0.47 -10.38 12.49
N ILE A 149 -0.29 -11.68 12.60
CA ILE A 149 0.41 -12.50 11.59
C ILE A 149 -0.33 -12.47 10.25
N ASN A 150 0.44 -12.38 9.16
CA ASN A 150 -0.11 -12.43 7.82
C ASN A 150 -0.42 -13.89 7.42
N THR A 151 -1.57 -14.10 6.77
CA THR A 151 -1.94 -15.40 6.18
C THR A 151 -1.57 -15.41 4.70
N VAL A 152 -0.68 -16.31 4.28
CA VAL A 152 -0.16 -16.37 2.91
C VAL A 152 -0.34 -17.76 2.34
N SER A 153 -1.20 -17.93 1.34
CA SER A 153 -1.46 -19.25 0.74
C SER A 153 -0.30 -19.77 -0.12
N GLY A 154 0.44 -18.85 -0.74
CA GLY A 154 1.64 -19.16 -1.51
C GLY A 154 2.90 -19.20 -0.64
N THR A 155 3.92 -18.48 -1.06
CA THR A 155 5.21 -18.41 -0.35
C THR A 155 5.39 -17.05 0.29
N ALA A 156 5.70 -17.04 1.59
CA ALA A 156 6.27 -15.86 2.24
C ALA A 156 7.80 -16.00 2.24
N SER A 157 8.53 -15.02 1.75
CA SER A 157 9.97 -15.11 1.61
C SER A 157 10.72 -13.82 1.97
N GLY A 158 12.04 -13.95 2.13
CA GLY A 158 12.88 -12.86 2.58
C GLY A 158 12.54 -12.45 4.01
N GLN A 159 12.48 -11.15 4.25
CA GLN A 159 12.21 -10.59 5.58
C GLN A 159 10.78 -10.88 6.09
N CYS A 160 9.83 -11.19 5.19
CA CYS A 160 8.46 -11.52 5.55
C CYS A 160 8.24 -12.99 5.95
N ALA A 161 9.23 -13.86 5.83
CA ALA A 161 9.09 -15.27 6.20
C ALA A 161 8.78 -15.47 7.70
N ALA A 162 9.24 -14.55 8.56
CA ALA A 162 9.05 -14.62 10.00
C ALA A 162 7.70 -14.03 10.49
N ILE A 163 7.01 -13.26 9.65
CA ILE A 163 5.75 -12.56 9.98
C ILE A 163 4.55 -13.08 9.19
N ALA A 164 4.65 -14.29 8.65
CA ALA A 164 3.60 -14.91 7.86
C ALA A 164 3.43 -16.39 8.21
N GLN A 165 2.20 -16.87 8.04
CA GLN A 165 1.83 -18.28 8.18
C GLN A 165 0.97 -18.71 6.98
N ARG A 166 0.88 -20.04 6.77
CA ARG A 166 0.00 -20.66 5.77
C ARG A 166 -1.36 -20.95 6.35
#